data_3f79292d256509da22dd5fd1ff08bb8e
#
_entry.id   3f79292d256509da22dd5fd1ff08bb8e
#
_cell.length_a   1.000
_cell.length_b   1.000
_cell.length_c   1.000
_cell.angle_alpha   90.00
_cell.angle_beta   90.00
_cell.angle_gamma   90.00
#
_symmetry.space_group_name_H-M   'P 1'
#
loop_
_entity.id
_entity.type
_entity.pdbx_description
1 polymer ?
#
loop_
_entity_poly.entity_id
_entity_poly.type
_entity_poly.pdbx_seq_one_letter_code
_entity_poly.pdbx_strand_id
1 'polypeptide(L)'
;MKIDIITSELKDMVSRVVKGASCDKLIPLTNYIGFEVKDNVLCLRTTDGANFLSIYKDKVKAPNISCVLPVASFAKLVSKTTSEHIILTIEEGVLTFKGNGYYHIELVLDENGDILQFPDVSIEIPEDVKPVRVKQPILQAVYDICTASLAKTIENPVITGYY
;
A
#
# COMPACT_ATOMS: atom_id res chain seq x y z
N MET A 1 5.19 -14.05 15.33
CA MET A 1 4.63 -12.72 15.66
C MET A 1 3.16 -12.70 15.29
N LYS A 2 2.28 -12.00 16.06
CA LYS A 2 0.83 -12.04 15.83
C LYS A 2 0.28 -10.61 15.76
N ILE A 3 -0.55 -10.33 14.75
CA ILE A 3 -1.22 -9.05 14.51
C ILE A 3 -2.71 -9.34 14.39
N ASP A 4 -3.54 -8.61 15.11
CA ASP A 4 -4.99 -8.71 15.07
C ASP A 4 -5.58 -7.40 14.55
N ILE A 5 -6.32 -7.45 13.45
CA ILE A 5 -6.85 -6.27 12.76
C ILE A 5 -8.33 -6.48 12.46
N ILE A 6 -9.14 -5.46 12.67
CA ILE A 6 -10.56 -5.45 12.27
C ILE A 6 -10.64 -5.54 10.74
N THR A 7 -11.41 -6.52 10.25
CA THR A 7 -11.49 -6.83 8.81
C THR A 7 -11.96 -5.66 7.96
N SER A 8 -12.96 -4.90 8.43
CA SER A 8 -13.45 -3.72 7.68
C SER A 8 -12.38 -2.64 7.50
N GLU A 9 -11.54 -2.44 8.52
CA GLU A 9 -10.46 -1.46 8.49
C GLU A 9 -9.35 -1.88 7.52
N LEU A 10 -8.93 -3.16 7.60
CA LEU A 10 -7.91 -3.67 6.67
C LEU A 10 -8.43 -3.69 5.23
N LYS A 11 -9.72 -3.99 5.01
CA LYS A 11 -10.35 -3.90 3.69
C LYS A 11 -10.30 -2.49 3.12
N ASP A 12 -10.65 -1.48 3.91
CA ASP A 12 -10.57 -0.09 3.47
C ASP A 12 -9.14 0.31 3.10
N MET A 13 -8.16 0.00 3.96
CA MET A 13 -6.76 0.28 3.67
C MET A 13 -6.27 -0.40 2.39
N VAL A 14 -6.52 -1.71 2.25
CA VAL A 14 -6.10 -2.49 1.09
C VAL A 14 -6.79 -2.01 -0.18
N SER A 15 -8.10 -1.72 -0.15
CA SER A 15 -8.85 -1.23 -1.32
C SER A 15 -8.33 0.11 -1.85
N ARG A 16 -7.76 0.92 -0.98
CA ARG A 16 -7.13 2.20 -1.36
C ARG A 16 -5.71 2.01 -1.83
N VAL A 17 -4.89 1.26 -1.08
CA VAL A 17 -3.46 1.13 -1.40
C VAL A 17 -3.19 0.40 -2.70
N VAL A 18 -4.03 -0.58 -3.09
CA VAL A 18 -3.86 -1.31 -4.35
C VAL A 18 -3.98 -0.41 -5.59
N LYS A 19 -4.56 0.77 -5.47
CA LYS A 19 -4.66 1.76 -6.57
C LYS A 19 -3.30 2.35 -6.95
N GLY A 20 -2.31 2.26 -6.08
CA GLY A 20 -0.95 2.71 -6.33
C GLY A 20 -0.04 1.61 -6.91
N ALA A 21 -0.55 0.40 -7.12
CA ALA A 21 0.21 -0.70 -7.71
C ALA A 21 -0.07 -0.80 -9.21
N SER A 22 0.97 -0.93 -10.04
CA SER A 22 0.80 -1.11 -11.49
C SER A 22 0.83 -2.58 -11.92
N CYS A 23 1.37 -3.46 -11.08
CA CYS A 23 1.60 -4.87 -11.40
C CYS A 23 2.42 -5.05 -12.69
N ASP A 24 3.39 -4.19 -12.94
CA ASP A 24 4.29 -4.28 -14.08
C ASP A 24 5.27 -5.44 -13.91
N LYS A 25 5.43 -6.25 -14.95
CA LYS A 25 6.38 -7.37 -14.96
C LYS A 25 7.84 -6.92 -15.01
N LEU A 26 8.11 -5.75 -15.54
CA LEU A 26 9.47 -5.20 -15.65
C LEU A 26 9.97 -4.59 -14.34
N ILE A 27 9.06 -4.21 -13.45
CA ILE A 27 9.41 -3.63 -12.14
C ILE A 27 8.77 -4.50 -11.05
N PRO A 28 9.48 -5.55 -10.58
CA PRO A 28 8.92 -6.53 -9.64
C PRO A 28 8.28 -5.92 -8.39
N LEU A 29 8.83 -4.83 -7.86
CA LEU A 29 8.33 -4.16 -6.67
C LEU A 29 6.88 -3.70 -6.79
N THR A 30 6.42 -3.36 -8.02
CA THR A 30 5.05 -2.90 -8.28
C THR A 30 3.99 -4.00 -8.06
N ASN A 31 4.42 -5.26 -7.93
CA ASN A 31 3.56 -6.41 -7.66
C ASN A 31 3.36 -6.68 -6.17
N TYR A 32 3.99 -5.89 -5.29
CA TYR A 32 3.98 -6.10 -3.85
C TYR A 32 3.35 -4.94 -3.10
N ILE A 33 2.72 -5.27 -1.97
CA ILE A 33 2.32 -4.34 -0.92
C ILE A 33 3.40 -4.40 0.16
N GLY A 34 4.01 -3.27 0.49
CA GLY A 34 4.78 -3.12 1.72
C GLY A 34 3.82 -3.14 2.90
N PHE A 35 4.03 -4.06 3.81
CA PHE A 35 3.29 -4.20 5.05
C PHE A 35 4.22 -3.95 6.22
N GLU A 36 4.07 -2.83 6.88
CA GLU A 36 4.93 -2.43 7.99
C GLU A 36 4.08 -2.08 9.22
N VAL A 37 4.48 -2.61 10.38
CA VAL A 37 4.01 -2.13 11.69
C VAL A 37 5.21 -1.57 12.42
N LYS A 38 5.14 -0.31 12.80
CA LYS A 38 6.17 0.38 13.57
C LYS A 38 5.50 1.29 14.59
N ASP A 39 5.91 1.20 15.85
CA ASP A 39 5.43 2.05 16.93
C ASP A 39 3.89 2.09 17.07
N ASN A 40 3.23 0.94 16.90
CA ASN A 40 1.77 0.78 16.87
C ASN A 40 1.07 1.47 15.70
N VAL A 41 1.79 1.82 14.64
CA VAL A 41 1.24 2.33 13.37
C VAL A 41 1.39 1.25 12.30
N LEU A 42 0.29 0.85 11.68
CA LEU A 42 0.30 0.03 10.48
C LEU A 42 0.42 0.94 9.26
N CYS A 43 1.40 0.68 8.42
CA CYS A 43 1.59 1.33 7.14
C CYS A 43 1.49 0.30 6.01
N LEU A 44 0.63 0.56 5.03
CA LEU A 44 0.59 -0.16 3.77
C LEU A 44 1.13 0.74 2.67
N ARG A 45 2.04 0.21 1.85
CA ARG A 45 2.69 0.96 0.76
C ARG A 45 2.61 0.21 -0.56
N THR A 46 2.45 0.94 -1.65
CA THR A 46 2.57 0.42 -3.02
C THR A 46 3.23 1.45 -3.91
N THR A 47 3.68 1.00 -5.07
CA THR A 47 4.26 1.87 -6.10
C THR A 47 3.89 1.38 -7.50
N ASP A 48 3.80 2.31 -8.44
CA ASP A 48 3.73 2.03 -9.89
C ASP A 48 5.10 2.18 -10.58
N GLY A 49 6.16 2.39 -9.79
CA GLY A 49 7.52 2.64 -10.26
C GLY A 49 7.89 4.12 -10.28
N ALA A 50 6.93 5.03 -10.41
CA ALA A 50 7.13 6.49 -10.40
C ALA A 50 6.54 7.15 -9.15
N ASN A 51 5.39 6.65 -8.70
CA ASN A 51 4.67 7.18 -7.56
C ASN A 51 4.66 6.18 -6.41
N PHE A 52 4.62 6.69 -5.18
CA PHE A 52 4.48 5.90 -3.96
C PHE A 52 3.19 6.29 -3.24
N LEU A 53 2.37 5.30 -2.92
CA LEU A 53 1.16 5.49 -2.13
C LEU A 53 1.34 4.82 -0.77
N SER A 54 1.21 5.59 0.30
CA SER A 54 1.27 5.08 1.67
C SER A 54 -0.04 5.37 2.40
N ILE A 55 -0.57 4.39 3.11
CA ILE A 55 -1.78 4.51 3.93
C ILE A 55 -1.46 4.05 5.33
N TYR A 56 -1.78 4.89 6.30
CA TYR A 56 -1.44 4.69 7.71
C TYR A 56 -2.69 4.43 8.54
N LYS A 57 -2.53 3.61 9.58
CA LYS A 57 -3.52 3.40 10.64
C LYS A 57 -2.83 3.34 11.98
N ASP A 58 -3.22 4.23 12.86
CA ASP A 58 -2.75 4.29 14.23
C ASP A 58 -3.41 3.23 15.12
N LYS A 59 -2.80 3.00 16.28
CA LYS A 59 -3.31 2.15 17.37
C LYS A 59 -3.43 0.66 17.03
N VAL A 60 -2.60 0.17 16.13
CA VAL A 60 -2.48 -1.26 15.85
C VAL A 60 -1.52 -1.87 16.87
N LYS A 61 -2.06 -2.58 17.85
CA LYS A 61 -1.26 -3.28 18.87
C LYS A 61 -0.60 -4.51 18.28
N ALA A 62 0.62 -4.35 17.80
CA ALA A 62 1.38 -5.43 17.20
C ALA A 62 2.89 -5.18 17.37
N PRO A 63 3.73 -6.22 17.34
CA PRO A 63 5.18 -6.06 17.30
C PRO A 63 5.60 -5.35 16.00
N ASN A 64 6.75 -4.67 16.05
CA ASN A 64 7.33 -4.07 14.85
C ASN A 64 7.68 -5.17 13.84
N ILE A 65 7.24 -4.96 12.61
CA ILE A 65 7.47 -5.87 11.49
C ILE A 65 7.48 -5.10 10.18
N SER A 66 8.28 -5.58 9.23
CA SER A 66 8.29 -5.08 7.85
C SER A 66 8.43 -6.27 6.90
N CYS A 67 7.56 -6.35 5.90
CA CYS A 67 7.61 -7.38 4.86
C CYS A 67 6.91 -6.89 3.59
N VAL A 68 7.09 -7.63 2.49
CA VAL A 68 6.34 -7.41 1.26
C VAL A 68 5.38 -8.57 1.01
N LEU A 69 4.16 -8.25 0.56
CA LEU A 69 3.10 -9.20 0.28
C LEU A 69 2.62 -9.07 -1.17
N PRO A 70 2.37 -10.17 -1.89
CA PRO A 70 1.87 -10.10 -3.27
C PRO A 70 0.51 -9.38 -3.33
N VAL A 71 0.40 -8.31 -4.13
CA VAL A 71 -0.83 -7.50 -4.28
C VAL A 71 -2.04 -8.38 -4.58
N ALA A 72 -1.94 -9.23 -5.63
CA ALA A 72 -3.08 -9.97 -6.14
C ALA A 72 -3.67 -10.95 -5.12
N SER A 73 -2.82 -11.76 -4.46
CA SER A 73 -3.26 -12.77 -3.51
C SER A 73 -3.71 -12.14 -2.20
N PHE A 74 -2.95 -11.20 -1.65
CA PHE A 74 -3.28 -10.56 -0.38
C PHE A 74 -4.57 -9.74 -0.47
N ALA A 75 -4.72 -8.90 -1.51
CA ALA A 75 -5.93 -8.12 -1.71
C ALA A 75 -7.16 -9.01 -1.90
N LYS A 76 -7.03 -10.12 -2.65
CA LYS A 76 -8.10 -11.09 -2.83
C LYS A 76 -8.51 -11.76 -1.51
N LEU A 77 -7.56 -12.18 -0.68
CA LEU A 77 -7.84 -12.78 0.63
C LEU A 77 -8.57 -11.79 1.54
N VAL A 78 -8.04 -10.56 1.67
CA VAL A 78 -8.66 -9.51 2.49
C VAL A 78 -10.07 -9.19 2.00
N SER A 79 -10.28 -9.00 0.70
CA SER A 79 -11.60 -8.65 0.14
C SER A 79 -12.66 -9.72 0.37
N LYS A 80 -12.28 -11.01 0.33
CA LYS A 80 -13.19 -12.16 0.48
C LYS A 80 -13.44 -12.57 1.93
N THR A 81 -12.66 -12.06 2.88
CA THR A 81 -12.83 -12.38 4.30
C THR A 81 -14.13 -11.77 4.83
N THR A 82 -14.92 -12.55 5.53
CA THR A 82 -16.19 -12.13 6.17
C THR A 82 -16.14 -12.19 7.70
N SER A 83 -15.07 -12.79 8.27
CA SER A 83 -14.84 -12.77 9.72
C SER A 83 -14.66 -11.34 10.22
N GLU A 84 -15.00 -11.07 11.46
CA GLU A 84 -14.87 -9.75 12.08
C GLU A 84 -13.41 -9.30 12.19
N HIS A 85 -12.52 -10.26 12.46
CA HIS A 85 -11.09 -10.03 12.61
C HIS A 85 -10.28 -10.84 11.62
N ILE A 86 -9.18 -10.28 11.18
CA ILE A 86 -8.09 -10.95 10.46
C ILE A 86 -6.89 -11.02 11.40
N ILE A 87 -6.38 -12.24 11.58
CA ILE A 87 -5.17 -12.47 12.37
C ILE A 87 -4.04 -12.86 11.39
N LEU A 88 -2.97 -12.11 11.46
CA LEU A 88 -1.74 -12.37 10.71
C LEU A 88 -0.67 -12.87 11.68
N THR A 89 -0.06 -14.01 11.35
CA THR A 89 1.07 -14.56 12.12
C THR A 89 2.24 -14.77 11.17
N ILE A 90 3.44 -14.31 11.58
CA ILE A 90 4.63 -14.50 10.77
C ILE A 90 5.62 -15.35 11.58
N GLU A 91 5.99 -16.48 10.99
CA GLU A 91 6.92 -17.46 11.52
C GLU A 91 7.74 -18.06 10.38
N GLU A 92 9.05 -18.15 10.56
CA GLU A 92 9.97 -18.81 9.60
C GLU A 92 9.82 -18.40 8.13
N GLY A 93 9.60 -17.10 7.86
CA GLY A 93 9.45 -16.60 6.50
C GLY A 93 8.08 -16.88 5.87
N VAL A 94 7.10 -17.36 6.65
CA VAL A 94 5.73 -17.60 6.19
C VAL A 94 4.75 -16.70 6.94
N LEU A 95 3.91 -15.98 6.21
CA LEU A 95 2.77 -15.27 6.77
C LEU A 95 1.56 -16.19 6.74
N THR A 96 1.04 -16.54 7.90
CA THR A 96 -0.25 -17.21 8.06
C THR A 96 -1.35 -16.18 8.20
N PHE A 97 -2.25 -16.14 7.23
CA PHE A 97 -3.45 -15.33 7.23
C PHE A 97 -4.62 -16.17 7.74
N LYS A 98 -5.20 -15.77 8.87
CA LYS A 98 -6.39 -16.37 9.45
C LYS A 98 -7.56 -15.40 9.31
N GLY A 99 -8.53 -15.75 8.49
CA GLY A 99 -9.80 -15.07 8.32
C GLY A 99 -10.94 -16.10 8.33
N ASN A 100 -11.61 -16.32 7.19
CA ASN A 100 -12.62 -17.40 7.04
C ASN A 100 -11.98 -18.80 7.05
N GLY A 101 -10.67 -18.88 6.91
CA GLY A 101 -9.85 -20.08 6.90
C GLY A 101 -8.39 -19.70 7.16
N TYR A 102 -7.50 -20.66 7.00
CA TYR A 102 -6.07 -20.45 7.12
C TYR A 102 -5.43 -20.46 5.73
N TYR A 103 -4.63 -19.44 5.45
CA TYR A 103 -3.87 -19.31 4.21
C TYR A 103 -2.43 -19.02 4.54
N HIS A 104 -1.50 -19.63 3.82
CA HIS A 104 -0.07 -19.42 3.98
C HIS A 104 0.44 -18.64 2.76
N ILE A 105 1.19 -17.59 3.03
CA ILE A 105 1.85 -16.77 2.02
C ILE A 105 3.35 -16.81 2.35
N GLU A 106 4.14 -17.37 1.44
CA GLU A 106 5.58 -17.33 1.54
C GLU A 106 6.05 -15.88 1.38
N LEU A 107 6.85 -15.40 2.31
CA LEU A 107 7.45 -14.07 2.25
C LEU A 107 8.65 -14.11 1.31
N VAL A 108 8.83 -13.01 0.60
CA VAL A 108 10.00 -12.84 -0.25
C VAL A 108 11.21 -12.59 0.63
N LEU A 109 12.29 -13.33 0.37
CA LEU A 109 13.58 -13.14 1.04
C LEU A 109 14.52 -12.39 0.10
N ASP A 110 15.42 -11.61 0.69
CA ASP A 110 16.52 -10.98 -0.03
C ASP A 110 17.69 -11.95 -0.29
N GLU A 111 18.76 -11.45 -0.88
CA GLU A 111 19.96 -12.25 -1.21
C GLU A 111 20.68 -12.80 0.04
N ASN A 112 20.44 -12.22 1.22
CA ASN A 112 21.02 -12.65 2.49
C ASN A 112 20.12 -13.66 3.24
N GLY A 113 18.90 -13.91 2.74
CA GLY A 113 17.89 -14.75 3.37
C GLY A 113 17.05 -14.01 4.40
N ASP A 114 17.14 -12.68 4.48
CA ASP A 114 16.31 -11.86 5.34
C ASP A 114 14.97 -11.53 4.63
N ILE A 115 13.93 -11.26 5.42
CA ILE A 115 12.63 -10.87 4.87
C ILE A 115 12.77 -9.55 4.09
N LEU A 116 12.42 -9.58 2.80
CA LEU A 116 12.48 -8.42 1.93
C LEU A 116 11.56 -7.31 2.46
N GLN A 117 12.12 -6.11 2.59
CA GLN A 117 11.40 -4.93 3.04
C GLN A 117 11.03 -4.05 1.86
N PHE A 118 9.91 -3.35 1.98
CA PHE A 118 9.54 -2.32 1.00
C PHE A 118 10.47 -1.11 1.19
N PRO A 119 11.01 -0.51 0.10
CA PRO A 119 11.90 0.63 0.22
C PRO A 119 11.26 1.78 1.00
N ASP A 120 12.03 2.39 1.88
CA ASP A 120 11.60 3.63 2.52
C ASP A 120 11.87 4.80 1.59
N VAL A 121 10.82 5.57 1.31
CA VAL A 121 10.90 6.76 0.47
C VAL A 121 10.72 7.97 1.36
N SER A 122 11.83 8.52 1.81
CA SER A 122 11.85 9.83 2.47
C SER A 122 11.91 10.93 1.41
N ILE A 123 10.88 11.78 1.36
CA ILE A 123 10.92 13.00 0.58
C ILE A 123 11.45 14.10 1.50
N GLU A 124 12.66 14.55 1.25
CA GLU A 124 13.19 15.74 1.91
C GLU A 124 12.48 16.97 1.33
N ILE A 125 11.60 17.58 2.13
CA ILE A 125 10.96 18.85 1.77
C ILE A 125 11.90 19.96 2.25
N PRO A 126 12.41 20.83 1.35
CA PRO A 126 13.24 21.95 1.75
C PRO A 126 12.52 22.83 2.80
N GLU A 127 13.27 23.35 3.78
CA GLU A 127 12.70 24.13 4.90
C GLU A 127 11.97 25.41 4.45
N ASP A 128 12.31 25.95 3.29
CA ASP A 128 11.71 27.15 2.71
C ASP A 128 10.37 26.87 1.99
N VAL A 129 10.03 25.60 1.76
CA VAL A 129 8.76 25.21 1.11
C VAL A 129 7.61 25.27 2.11
N LYS A 130 6.67 26.18 1.88
CA LYS A 130 5.46 26.29 2.69
C LYS A 130 4.37 25.33 2.18
N PRO A 131 3.80 24.50 3.05
CA PRO A 131 2.73 23.59 2.64
C PRO A 131 1.47 24.37 2.23
N VAL A 132 0.89 24.03 1.09
CA VAL A 132 -0.41 24.53 0.65
C VAL A 132 -1.49 23.55 1.09
N ARG A 133 -2.50 24.05 1.83
CA ARG A 133 -3.66 23.25 2.25
C ARG A 133 -4.83 23.48 1.31
N VAL A 134 -5.25 22.44 0.63
CA VAL A 134 -6.43 22.45 -0.24
C VAL A 134 -7.51 21.57 0.38
N LYS A 135 -8.77 22.07 0.40
CA LYS A 135 -9.89 21.24 0.86
C LYS A 135 -10.19 20.15 -0.15
N GLN A 136 -10.37 18.91 0.31
CA GLN A 136 -10.65 17.76 -0.57
C GLN A 136 -11.79 18.00 -1.59
N PRO A 137 -12.95 18.59 -1.24
CA PRO A 137 -14.00 18.82 -2.23
C PRO A 137 -13.59 19.76 -3.37
N ILE A 138 -12.72 20.73 -3.10
CA ILE A 138 -12.20 21.65 -4.13
C ILE A 138 -11.27 20.87 -5.07
N LEU A 139 -10.35 20.09 -4.51
CA LEU A 139 -9.43 19.27 -5.29
C LEU A 139 -10.18 18.25 -6.15
N GLN A 140 -11.24 17.63 -5.61
CA GLN A 140 -12.07 16.69 -6.34
C GLN A 140 -12.80 17.38 -7.51
N ALA A 141 -13.39 18.56 -7.28
CA ALA A 141 -14.08 19.32 -8.33
C ALA A 141 -13.13 19.73 -9.45
N VAL A 142 -11.90 20.18 -9.11
CA VAL A 142 -10.88 20.50 -10.11
C VAL A 142 -10.49 19.26 -10.91
N TYR A 143 -10.26 18.14 -10.24
CA TYR A 143 -9.95 16.87 -10.88
C TYR A 143 -11.05 16.44 -11.86
N ASP A 144 -12.31 16.44 -11.43
CA ASP A 144 -13.46 16.00 -12.24
C ASP A 144 -13.63 16.88 -13.51
N ILE A 145 -13.42 18.19 -13.37
CA ILE A 145 -13.52 19.14 -14.50
C ILE A 145 -12.34 18.96 -15.46
N CYS A 146 -11.11 18.89 -14.94
CA CYS A 146 -9.91 18.89 -15.76
C CYS A 146 -9.66 17.53 -16.44
N THR A 147 -10.08 16.41 -15.82
CA THR A 147 -9.86 15.05 -16.36
C THR A 147 -10.45 14.88 -17.75
N ALA A 148 -11.59 15.54 -18.06
CA ALA A 148 -12.22 15.47 -19.37
C ALA A 148 -11.35 16.07 -20.50
N SER A 149 -10.42 16.96 -20.15
CA SER A 149 -9.55 17.67 -21.10
C SER A 149 -8.16 17.03 -21.24
N LEU A 150 -7.83 16.03 -20.41
CA LEU A 150 -6.52 15.40 -20.44
C LEU A 150 -6.37 14.47 -21.66
N ALA A 151 -5.23 14.58 -22.32
CA ALA A 151 -4.89 13.66 -23.40
C ALA A 151 -4.58 12.26 -22.83
N LYS A 152 -4.99 11.23 -23.56
CA LYS A 152 -4.75 9.83 -23.20
C LYS A 152 -3.40 9.29 -23.71
N THR A 153 -2.70 10.07 -24.54
CA THR A 153 -1.43 9.69 -25.18
C THR A 153 -0.34 10.68 -24.84
N ILE A 154 0.90 10.19 -24.74
CA ILE A 154 2.08 10.98 -24.30
C ILE A 154 2.69 11.80 -25.48
N GLU A 155 2.02 11.94 -26.61
CA GLU A 155 2.54 12.71 -27.75
C GLU A 155 2.84 14.18 -27.40
N ASN A 156 2.10 14.74 -26.44
CA ASN A 156 2.38 16.07 -25.90
C ASN A 156 2.24 16.05 -24.37
N PRO A 157 3.37 15.99 -23.65
CA PRO A 157 3.36 15.89 -22.18
C PRO A 157 2.60 17.01 -21.46
N VAL A 158 2.58 18.21 -22.04
CA VAL A 158 1.92 19.39 -21.43
C VAL A 158 0.42 19.20 -21.25
N ILE A 159 -0.24 18.44 -22.14
CA ILE A 159 -1.68 18.20 -22.08
C ILE A 159 -2.08 16.92 -21.35
N THR A 160 -1.11 16.20 -20.76
CA THR A 160 -1.35 14.97 -20.00
C THR A 160 -1.34 15.18 -18.49
N GLY A 161 -1.05 16.38 -18.01
CA GLY A 161 -0.95 16.71 -16.59
C GLY A 161 -1.93 17.78 -16.12
N TYR A 162 -2.06 17.90 -14.82
CA TYR A 162 -2.76 18.97 -14.12
C TYR A 162 -1.76 20.06 -13.75
N TYR A 163 -2.01 21.32 -14.13
CA TYR A 163 -1.16 22.46 -13.87
C TYR A 163 -1.89 23.54 -13.09
#